data_3f2ce1d497f8a8e4380babcd618b3a21
#
_entry.id   3f2ce1d497f8a8e4380babcd618b3a21
#
_cell.length_a   1.000
_cell.length_b   1.000
_cell.length_c   1.000
_cell.angle_alpha   90.00
_cell.angle_beta   90.00
_cell.angle_gamma   90.00
#
_symmetry.space_group_name_H-M   'P 1'
#
loop_
_entity.id
_entity.type
_entity.pdbx_description
1 polymer ?
#
loop_
_entity_poly.entity_id
_entity_poly.type
_entity_poly.pdbx_seq_one_letter_code
_entity_poly.pdbx_strand_id
1 'polypeptide(L)'
;CLLSRGLGDVYKRQALISGLGLISFNRTINRLRKPVALLLISCVGAAAVISYAVLLEQLGGAPPVEHLFVWASAGDFTLPMGYVVDPLAAVMLALVTTVALLVMIYSHGYMAHDKSYVRFFTYLAIFSSSMLGLVVSPNLLEIYVFWELVGMSSYLLVGFWYDRDGAAHAAQKAFVVNRVGDFGLLCL
;
A
#
# COMPACT_ATOMS: atom_id res chain seq x y z
N CYS A 1 14.66 9.55 -14.36
CA CYS A 1 14.78 8.09 -14.58
C CYS A 1 15.31 7.32 -13.36
N LEU A 2 16.26 7.85 -12.58
CA LEU A 2 16.76 7.20 -11.35
C LEU A 2 15.74 7.25 -10.21
N LEU A 3 15.02 8.35 -10.05
CA LEU A 3 13.99 8.52 -9.00
C LEU A 3 12.76 7.61 -9.23
N SER A 4 12.32 7.46 -10.46
CA SER A 4 11.19 6.57 -10.79
C SER A 4 11.53 5.09 -10.56
N ARG A 5 12.78 4.68 -10.85
CA ARG A 5 13.26 3.34 -10.48
C ARG A 5 13.34 3.17 -8.96
N GLY A 6 13.80 4.22 -8.25
CA GLY A 6 13.83 4.22 -6.78
C GLY A 6 12.46 4.03 -6.15
N LEU A 7 11.43 4.70 -6.65
CA LEU A 7 10.05 4.55 -6.15
C LEU A 7 9.53 3.11 -6.37
N GLY A 8 9.77 2.54 -7.55
CA GLY A 8 9.40 1.16 -7.86
C GLY A 8 10.11 0.14 -6.97
N ASP A 9 11.40 0.37 -6.67
CA ASP A 9 12.17 -0.53 -5.80
C ASP A 9 11.77 -0.42 -4.33
N VAL A 10 11.47 0.78 -3.84
CA VAL A 10 10.95 0.99 -2.46
C VAL A 10 9.60 0.33 -2.32
N TYR A 11 8.71 0.50 -3.29
CA TYR A 11 7.39 -0.13 -3.32
C TYR A 11 7.50 -1.67 -3.30
N LYS A 12 8.34 -2.26 -4.17
CA LYS A 12 8.56 -3.71 -4.21
C LYS A 12 9.13 -4.24 -2.89
N ARG A 13 10.09 -3.52 -2.29
CA ARG A 13 10.65 -3.89 -0.98
C ARG A 13 9.61 -3.80 0.12
N GLN A 14 8.77 -2.79 0.12
CA GLN A 14 7.68 -2.65 1.10
C GLN A 14 6.66 -3.78 0.95
N ALA A 15 6.27 -4.15 -0.27
CA ALA A 15 5.38 -5.28 -0.55
C ALA A 15 6.00 -6.63 -0.13
N LEU A 16 7.31 -6.84 -0.38
CA LEU A 16 8.02 -8.04 0.06
C LEU A 16 8.11 -8.13 1.58
N ILE A 17 8.44 -7.04 2.26
CA ILE A 17 8.55 -7.01 3.73
C ILE A 17 7.18 -7.24 4.37
N SER A 18 6.12 -6.66 3.81
CA SER A 18 4.74 -6.88 4.28
C SER A 18 4.30 -8.32 4.03
N GLY A 19 4.65 -8.91 2.87
CA GLY A 19 4.38 -10.31 2.56
C GLY A 19 5.14 -11.28 3.48
N LEU A 20 6.43 -11.03 3.72
CA LEU A 20 7.24 -11.79 4.69
C LEU A 20 6.70 -11.65 6.12
N GLY A 21 6.19 -10.47 6.50
CA GLY A 21 5.54 -10.25 7.77
C GLY A 21 4.27 -11.07 7.96
N LEU A 22 3.50 -11.27 6.88
CA LEU A 22 2.32 -12.16 6.90
C LEU A 22 2.69 -13.64 7.03
N ILE A 23 3.71 -14.09 6.30
CA ILE A 23 4.17 -15.48 6.31
C ILE A 23 4.82 -15.81 7.65
N SER A 24 5.46 -14.84 8.26
CA SER A 24 6.18 -15.00 9.52
C SER A 24 5.27 -14.79 10.74
N PHE A 25 4.12 -15.41 10.74
CA PHE A 25 3.17 -15.47 11.87
C PHE A 25 3.74 -16.18 13.10
N ASN A 26 5.05 -16.40 13.13
CA ASN A 26 5.72 -17.23 14.12
C ASN A 26 6.15 -16.41 15.35
N ARG A 27 6.07 -17.05 16.52
CA ARG A 27 6.42 -16.59 17.87
C ARG A 27 7.79 -15.90 17.97
N THR A 28 8.69 -16.19 17.03
CA THR A 28 10.06 -15.67 16.97
C THR A 28 10.14 -14.19 16.58
N ILE A 29 9.21 -13.69 15.73
CA ILE A 29 9.22 -12.30 15.27
C ILE A 29 8.68 -11.33 16.31
N ASN A 30 7.84 -11.80 17.22
CA ASN A 30 7.45 -10.98 18.38
C ASN A 30 8.62 -10.55 19.27
N ARG A 31 9.76 -11.22 19.17
CA ARG A 31 11.01 -10.84 19.84
C ARG A 31 11.71 -9.66 19.15
N LEU A 32 11.42 -9.44 17.87
CA LEU A 32 11.99 -8.38 17.01
C LEU A 32 11.01 -7.23 16.79
N ARG A 33 10.12 -6.92 17.75
CA ARG A 33 9.05 -5.90 17.63
C ARG A 33 9.56 -4.54 17.12
N LYS A 34 10.55 -3.99 17.82
CA LYS A 34 11.05 -2.64 17.53
C LYS A 34 11.77 -2.54 16.18
N PRO A 35 12.72 -3.44 15.81
CA PRO A 35 13.43 -3.32 14.56
C PRO A 35 12.53 -3.49 13.33
N VAL A 36 11.49 -4.35 13.38
CA VAL A 36 10.55 -4.52 12.26
C VAL A 36 9.74 -3.23 12.02
N ALA A 37 9.20 -2.62 13.08
CA ALA A 37 8.46 -1.37 12.95
C ALA A 37 9.36 -0.22 12.46
N LEU A 38 10.57 -0.09 13.00
CA LEU A 38 11.51 0.93 12.56
C LEU A 38 11.90 0.75 11.08
N LEU A 39 12.08 -0.49 10.63
CA LEU A 39 12.35 -0.80 9.24
C LEU A 39 11.17 -0.40 8.34
N LEU A 40 9.93 -0.72 8.73
CA LEU A 40 8.74 -0.32 7.97
C LEU A 40 8.57 1.21 7.93
N ILE A 41 8.76 1.89 9.07
CA ILE A 41 8.71 3.35 9.16
C ILE A 41 9.80 3.98 8.26
N SER A 42 11.02 3.44 8.28
CA SER A 42 12.11 3.95 7.44
C SER A 42 11.84 3.73 5.94
N CYS A 43 11.23 2.59 5.55
CA CYS A 43 10.82 2.34 4.17
C CYS A 43 9.76 3.34 3.70
N VAL A 44 8.73 3.59 4.52
CA VAL A 44 7.69 4.59 4.17
C VAL A 44 8.27 5.99 4.20
N GLY A 45 9.18 6.30 5.12
CA GLY A 45 9.90 7.57 5.14
C GLY A 45 10.74 7.80 3.87
N ALA A 46 11.45 6.78 3.42
CA ALA A 46 12.18 6.84 2.15
C ALA A 46 11.23 7.03 0.95
N ALA A 47 10.10 6.30 0.94
CA ALA A 47 9.07 6.48 -0.09
C ALA A 47 8.50 7.91 -0.08
N ALA A 48 8.29 8.51 1.09
CA ALA A 48 7.83 9.90 1.20
C ALA A 48 8.85 10.89 0.62
N VAL A 49 10.14 10.75 0.96
CA VAL A 49 11.20 11.60 0.40
C VAL A 49 11.24 11.51 -1.14
N ILE A 50 11.16 10.29 -1.68
CA ILE A 50 11.15 10.07 -3.13
C ILE A 50 9.88 10.68 -3.76
N SER A 51 8.71 10.52 -3.12
CA SER A 51 7.45 11.09 -3.62
C SER A 51 7.49 12.62 -3.67
N TYR A 52 8.06 13.27 -2.66
CA TYR A 52 8.26 14.72 -2.68
C TYR A 52 9.25 15.17 -3.74
N ALA A 53 10.33 14.41 -3.98
CA ALA A 53 11.27 14.72 -5.04
C ALA A 53 10.62 14.61 -6.43
N VAL A 54 9.83 13.56 -6.66
CA VAL A 54 9.04 13.38 -7.89
C VAL A 54 8.00 14.51 -8.05
N LEU A 55 7.35 14.93 -6.96
CA LEU A 55 6.41 16.04 -7.00
C LEU A 55 7.11 17.34 -7.42
N LEU A 56 8.29 17.64 -6.88
CA LEU A 56 9.05 18.82 -7.26
C LEU A 56 9.50 18.79 -8.72
N GLU A 57 9.92 17.63 -9.24
CA GLU A 57 10.24 17.45 -10.66
C GLU A 57 9.02 17.71 -11.56
N GLN A 58 7.85 17.18 -11.20
CA GLN A 58 6.61 17.37 -11.96
C GLN A 58 6.12 18.82 -11.92
N LEU A 59 6.24 19.51 -10.78
CA LEU A 59 5.94 20.93 -10.65
C LEU A 59 6.90 21.80 -11.49
N GLY A 60 8.12 21.34 -11.72
CA GLY A 60 9.09 21.96 -12.63
C GLY A 60 8.78 21.78 -14.13
N GLY A 61 7.65 21.13 -14.48
CA GLY A 61 7.24 20.90 -15.87
C GLY A 61 7.90 19.68 -16.53
N ALA A 62 8.38 18.73 -15.74
CA ALA A 62 8.90 17.47 -16.28
C ALA A 62 7.80 16.67 -17.00
N PRO A 63 8.11 15.96 -18.09
CA PRO A 63 7.12 15.13 -18.76
C PRO A 63 6.67 13.97 -17.86
N PRO A 64 5.42 13.46 -18.02
CA PRO A 64 4.96 12.30 -17.28
C PRO A 64 5.90 11.11 -17.54
N VAL A 65 6.14 10.33 -16.49
CA VAL A 65 7.01 9.16 -16.55
C VAL A 65 6.14 7.92 -16.67
N GLU A 66 6.28 7.20 -17.77
CA GLU A 66 5.59 5.95 -18.02
C GLU A 66 6.59 4.82 -18.16
N HIS A 67 6.31 3.71 -17.50
CA HIS A 67 7.09 2.49 -17.66
C HIS A 67 6.13 1.31 -17.72
N LEU A 68 5.84 0.88 -18.96
CA LEU A 68 4.93 -0.22 -19.24
C LEU A 68 5.72 -1.44 -19.70
N PHE A 69 5.32 -2.61 -19.27
CA PHE A 69 5.80 -3.89 -19.78
C PHE A 69 4.60 -4.80 -20.04
N VAL A 70 4.67 -5.62 -21.07
CA VAL A 70 3.62 -6.58 -21.39
C VAL A 70 3.70 -7.75 -20.41
N TRP A 71 2.69 -7.86 -19.53
CA TRP A 71 2.61 -8.93 -18.54
C TRP A 71 2.01 -10.22 -19.14
N ALA A 72 0.98 -10.07 -19.95
CA ALA A 72 0.32 -11.19 -20.63
C ALA A 72 -0.09 -10.79 -22.05
N SER A 73 0.03 -11.73 -22.99
CA SER A 73 -0.44 -11.57 -24.36
C SER A 73 -1.20 -12.81 -24.78
N ALA A 74 -2.38 -12.62 -25.37
CA ALA A 74 -3.22 -13.69 -25.89
C ALA A 74 -3.78 -13.25 -27.27
N GLY A 75 -3.13 -13.68 -28.34
CA GLY A 75 -3.45 -13.22 -29.69
C GLY A 75 -3.22 -11.72 -29.83
N ASP A 76 -4.24 -10.98 -30.28
CA ASP A 76 -4.18 -9.53 -30.44
C ASP A 76 -4.40 -8.74 -29.12
N PHE A 77 -4.73 -9.44 -28.02
CA PHE A 77 -4.93 -8.83 -26.73
C PHE A 77 -3.63 -8.80 -25.92
N THR A 78 -3.16 -7.61 -25.58
CA THR A 78 -1.99 -7.40 -24.71
C THR A 78 -2.40 -6.70 -23.44
N LEU A 79 -1.98 -7.24 -22.29
CA LEU A 79 -2.14 -6.63 -20.97
C LEU A 79 -0.82 -5.96 -20.57
N PRO A 80 -0.70 -4.63 -20.72
CA PRO A 80 0.43 -3.91 -20.19
C PRO A 80 0.27 -3.76 -18.68
N MET A 81 1.33 -3.99 -17.93
CA MET A 81 1.45 -3.63 -16.51
C MET A 81 2.60 -2.67 -16.33
N GLY A 82 2.55 -1.85 -15.28
CA GLY A 82 3.64 -0.92 -15.04
C GLY A 82 3.29 0.17 -14.06
N TYR A 83 3.77 1.36 -14.33
CA TYR A 83 3.41 2.54 -13.57
C TYR A 83 3.42 3.78 -14.44
N VAL A 84 2.51 4.69 -14.15
CA VAL A 84 2.41 6.02 -14.75
C VAL A 84 2.45 7.05 -13.62
N VAL A 85 3.33 8.01 -13.75
CA VAL A 85 3.44 9.12 -12.81
C VAL A 85 3.23 10.42 -13.56
N ASP A 86 2.02 10.91 -13.49
CA ASP A 86 1.60 12.22 -13.96
C ASP A 86 1.60 13.24 -12.78
N PRO A 87 1.40 14.53 -13.01
CA PRO A 87 1.35 15.52 -11.94
C PRO A 87 0.31 15.23 -10.87
N LEU A 88 -0.84 14.63 -11.25
CA LEU A 88 -1.89 14.25 -10.30
C LEU A 88 -1.44 13.09 -9.42
N ALA A 89 -0.86 12.04 -10.02
CA ALA A 89 -0.30 10.92 -9.30
C ALA A 89 0.82 11.36 -8.36
N ALA A 90 1.68 12.31 -8.76
CA ALA A 90 2.74 12.84 -7.92
C ALA A 90 2.20 13.53 -6.65
N VAL A 91 1.16 14.33 -6.77
CA VAL A 91 0.47 14.96 -5.62
C VAL A 91 -0.13 13.89 -4.71
N MET A 92 -0.82 12.92 -5.29
CA MET A 92 -1.43 11.82 -4.53
C MET A 92 -0.39 10.94 -3.83
N LEU A 93 0.72 10.64 -4.48
CA LEU A 93 1.84 9.91 -3.86
C LEU A 93 2.40 10.65 -2.64
N ALA A 94 2.65 11.95 -2.76
CA ALA A 94 3.13 12.76 -1.65
C ALA A 94 2.14 12.79 -0.47
N LEU A 95 0.84 12.92 -0.76
CA LEU A 95 -0.21 12.91 0.24
C LEU A 95 -0.30 11.55 0.95
N VAL A 96 -0.40 10.45 0.19
CA VAL A 96 -0.54 9.10 0.74
C VAL A 96 0.67 8.71 1.58
N THR A 97 1.89 8.97 1.10
CA THR A 97 3.11 8.64 1.85
C THR A 97 3.25 9.46 3.12
N THR A 98 2.87 10.74 3.11
CA THR A 98 2.89 11.60 4.30
C THR A 98 1.93 11.09 5.36
N VAL A 99 0.67 10.84 4.99
CA VAL A 99 -0.34 10.34 5.92
C VAL A 99 0.07 8.97 6.47
N ALA A 100 0.53 8.05 5.61
CA ALA A 100 1.00 6.73 6.03
C ALA A 100 2.16 6.83 7.02
N LEU A 101 3.13 7.70 6.77
CA LEU A 101 4.27 7.92 7.65
C LEU A 101 3.82 8.45 9.02
N LEU A 102 2.96 9.46 9.06
CA LEU A 102 2.44 10.03 10.31
C LEU A 102 1.65 8.99 11.11
N VAL A 103 0.80 8.21 10.44
CA VAL A 103 0.04 7.12 11.07
C VAL A 103 0.97 6.05 11.63
N MET A 104 2.01 5.65 10.90
CA MET A 104 2.98 4.66 11.38
C MET A 104 3.77 5.15 12.59
N ILE A 105 4.22 6.41 12.59
CA ILE A 105 4.91 7.02 13.73
C ILE A 105 3.99 7.07 14.96
N TYR A 106 2.77 7.53 14.79
CA TYR A 106 1.77 7.55 15.85
C TYR A 106 1.50 6.15 16.41
N SER A 107 1.29 5.19 15.52
CA SER A 107 0.99 3.79 15.88
C SER A 107 2.14 3.11 16.61
N HIS A 108 3.38 3.54 16.40
CA HIS A 108 4.54 3.03 17.13
C HIS A 108 4.40 3.24 18.66
N GLY A 109 3.95 4.41 19.07
CA GLY A 109 3.64 4.70 20.48
C GLY A 109 2.35 4.02 20.95
N TYR A 110 1.29 4.13 20.15
CA TYR A 110 -0.04 3.63 20.51
C TYR A 110 -0.07 2.11 20.73
N MET A 111 0.56 1.33 19.84
CA MET A 111 0.56 -0.14 19.87
C MET A 111 1.72 -0.74 20.68
N ALA A 112 2.55 0.07 21.34
CA ALA A 112 3.77 -0.38 22.01
C ALA A 112 3.54 -1.49 23.05
N HIS A 113 2.38 -1.49 23.70
CA HIS A 113 2.01 -2.45 24.76
C HIS A 113 1.15 -3.62 24.27
N ASP A 114 0.73 -3.63 22.99
CA ASP A 114 -0.11 -4.70 22.44
C ASP A 114 0.71 -5.94 22.09
N LYS A 115 0.12 -7.13 22.33
CA LYS A 115 0.72 -8.42 22.00
C LYS A 115 0.84 -8.66 20.48
N SER A 116 -0.02 -8.02 19.70
CA SER A 116 -0.13 -8.19 18.26
C SER A 116 0.51 -7.04 17.46
N TYR A 117 1.48 -6.35 18.06
CA TYR A 117 2.16 -5.20 17.50
C TYR A 117 2.66 -5.40 16.05
N VAL A 118 3.40 -6.49 15.80
CA VAL A 118 3.96 -6.78 14.46
C VAL A 118 2.86 -7.00 13.42
N ARG A 119 1.78 -7.70 13.81
CA ARG A 119 0.62 -7.94 12.93
C ARG A 119 -0.04 -6.64 12.49
N PHE A 120 -0.20 -5.69 13.40
CA PHE A 120 -0.75 -4.37 13.09
C PHE A 120 0.10 -3.63 12.06
N PHE A 121 1.41 -3.55 12.27
CA PHE A 121 2.33 -2.90 11.36
C PHE A 121 2.39 -3.58 9.98
N THR A 122 2.26 -4.90 9.94
CA THR A 122 2.16 -5.64 8.68
C THR A 122 0.92 -5.26 7.90
N TYR A 123 -0.25 -5.20 8.55
CA TYR A 123 -1.49 -4.78 7.88
C TYR A 123 -1.42 -3.33 7.39
N LEU A 124 -0.84 -2.45 8.20
CA LEU A 124 -0.66 -1.06 7.82
C LEU A 124 0.32 -0.89 6.64
N ALA A 125 1.36 -1.71 6.58
CA ALA A 125 2.30 -1.73 5.47
C ALA A 125 1.66 -2.25 4.17
N ILE A 126 0.83 -3.32 4.25
CA ILE A 126 0.07 -3.82 3.09
C ILE A 126 -0.90 -2.74 2.60
N PHE A 127 -1.63 -2.10 3.50
CA PHE A 127 -2.53 -1.00 3.15
C PHE A 127 -1.79 0.12 2.41
N SER A 128 -0.68 0.60 2.97
CA SER A 128 0.11 1.67 2.38
C SER A 128 0.69 1.28 1.01
N SER A 129 1.20 0.05 0.87
CA SER A 129 1.74 -0.42 -0.41
C SER A 129 0.65 -0.58 -1.48
N SER A 130 -0.53 -1.05 -1.08
CA SER A 130 -1.68 -1.17 -2.00
C SER A 130 -2.18 0.19 -2.47
N MET A 131 -2.24 1.19 -1.58
CA MET A 131 -2.58 2.56 -1.94
C MET A 131 -1.57 3.19 -2.90
N LEU A 132 -0.28 2.96 -2.68
CA LEU A 132 0.74 3.46 -3.61
C LEU A 132 0.63 2.78 -4.99
N GLY A 133 0.38 1.47 -5.02
CA GLY A 133 0.13 0.75 -6.26
C GLY A 133 -1.09 1.27 -7.01
N LEU A 134 -2.18 1.54 -6.28
CA LEU A 134 -3.40 2.10 -6.86
C LEU A 134 -3.15 3.44 -7.56
N VAL A 135 -2.39 4.33 -6.92
CA VAL A 135 -2.11 5.68 -7.43
C VAL A 135 -1.28 5.67 -8.72
N VAL A 136 -0.37 4.70 -8.87
CA VAL A 136 0.51 4.63 -10.04
C VAL A 136 0.03 3.70 -11.14
N SER A 137 -1.09 3.02 -10.94
CA SER A 137 -1.62 2.03 -11.88
C SER A 137 -1.99 2.65 -13.24
N PRO A 138 -1.49 2.12 -14.36
CA PRO A 138 -1.72 2.67 -15.71
C PRO A 138 -3.04 2.22 -16.33
N ASN A 139 -3.66 1.16 -15.84
CA ASN A 139 -4.85 0.58 -16.44
C ASN A 139 -5.89 0.15 -15.41
N LEU A 140 -7.13 0.02 -15.87
CA LEU A 140 -8.28 -0.30 -15.02
C LEU A 140 -8.15 -1.65 -14.30
N LEU A 141 -7.55 -2.66 -14.94
CA LEU A 141 -7.36 -3.97 -14.33
C LEU A 141 -6.40 -3.91 -13.14
N GLU A 142 -5.30 -3.18 -13.28
CA GLU A 142 -4.32 -2.99 -12.22
C GLU A 142 -4.90 -2.14 -11.08
N ILE A 143 -5.64 -1.08 -11.42
CA ILE A 143 -6.43 -0.29 -10.46
C ILE A 143 -7.36 -1.21 -9.67
N TYR A 144 -8.10 -2.09 -10.33
CA TYR A 144 -9.03 -3.00 -9.68
C TYR A 144 -8.32 -3.94 -8.71
N VAL A 145 -7.20 -4.53 -9.10
CA VAL A 145 -6.41 -5.42 -8.22
C VAL A 145 -5.94 -4.70 -6.96
N PHE A 146 -5.38 -3.49 -7.10
CA PHE A 146 -4.93 -2.71 -5.94
C PHE A 146 -6.07 -2.18 -5.10
N TRP A 147 -7.20 -1.83 -5.73
CA TRP A 147 -8.42 -1.43 -5.03
C TRP A 147 -8.93 -2.55 -4.11
N GLU A 148 -8.98 -3.77 -4.61
CA GLU A 148 -9.33 -4.96 -3.85
C GLU A 148 -8.37 -5.21 -2.67
N LEU A 149 -7.07 -5.01 -2.89
CA LEU A 149 -6.07 -5.14 -1.82
C LEU A 149 -6.22 -4.07 -0.74
N VAL A 150 -6.58 -2.84 -1.10
CA VAL A 150 -6.92 -1.76 -0.16
C VAL A 150 -8.14 -2.14 0.65
N GLY A 151 -9.20 -2.62 0.00
CA GLY A 151 -10.42 -3.10 0.65
C GLY A 151 -10.14 -4.24 1.64
N MET A 152 -9.36 -5.23 1.22
CA MET A 152 -8.98 -6.35 2.07
C MET A 152 -8.13 -5.91 3.28
N SER A 153 -7.14 -5.05 3.07
CA SER A 153 -6.28 -4.58 4.15
C SER A 153 -7.04 -3.70 5.15
N SER A 154 -8.00 -2.90 4.69
CA SER A 154 -8.88 -2.13 5.56
C SER A 154 -9.77 -3.04 6.43
N TYR A 155 -10.32 -4.11 5.86
CA TYR A 155 -11.04 -5.15 6.61
C TYR A 155 -10.18 -5.73 7.75
N LEU A 156 -8.92 -6.07 7.46
CA LEU A 156 -7.99 -6.63 8.45
C LEU A 156 -7.64 -5.63 9.56
N LEU A 157 -7.57 -4.34 9.23
CA LEU A 157 -7.32 -3.27 10.20
C LEU A 157 -8.55 -2.99 11.08
N VAL A 158 -9.75 -2.94 10.50
CA VAL A 158 -11.01 -2.74 11.26
C VAL A 158 -11.26 -3.91 12.19
N GLY A 159 -11.02 -5.15 11.72
CA GLY A 159 -11.16 -6.38 12.49
C GLY A 159 -9.94 -6.74 13.34
N PHE A 160 -9.02 -5.80 13.59
CA PHE A 160 -7.77 -6.10 14.29
C PHE A 160 -7.97 -6.72 15.68
N TRP A 161 -8.89 -6.18 16.47
CA TRP A 161 -9.32 -6.73 17.75
C TRP A 161 -10.57 -7.63 17.60
N TYR A 162 -10.42 -8.71 16.85
CA TYR A 162 -11.50 -9.65 16.54
C TYR A 162 -12.13 -10.32 17.79
N ASP A 163 -11.45 -10.29 18.95
CA ASP A 163 -11.99 -10.77 20.23
C ASP A 163 -13.17 -9.92 20.74
N ARG A 164 -13.41 -8.76 20.15
CA ARG A 164 -14.53 -7.87 20.47
C ARG A 164 -15.63 -8.07 19.43
N ASP A 165 -16.82 -8.52 19.87
CA ASP A 165 -17.97 -8.78 18.99
C ASP A 165 -18.31 -7.58 18.08
N GLY A 166 -18.23 -6.35 18.60
CA GLY A 166 -18.45 -5.14 17.82
C GLY A 166 -17.44 -4.94 16.69
N ALA A 167 -16.17 -5.29 16.89
CA ALA A 167 -15.13 -5.14 15.87
C ALA A 167 -15.29 -6.17 14.75
N ALA A 168 -15.64 -7.41 15.08
CA ALA A 168 -15.90 -8.48 14.12
C ALA A 168 -17.08 -8.12 13.19
N HIS A 169 -18.20 -7.67 13.77
CA HIS A 169 -19.37 -7.22 12.99
C HIS A 169 -19.07 -6.00 12.13
N ALA A 170 -18.31 -5.02 12.65
CA ALA A 170 -17.91 -3.84 11.88
C ALA A 170 -17.04 -4.21 10.69
N ALA A 171 -16.08 -5.13 10.87
CA ALA A 171 -15.23 -5.64 9.81
C ALA A 171 -16.03 -6.35 8.71
N GLN A 172 -16.96 -7.24 9.09
CA GLN A 172 -17.84 -7.91 8.14
C GLN A 172 -18.68 -6.90 7.34
N LYS A 173 -19.27 -5.92 8.02
CA LYS A 173 -20.06 -4.87 7.37
C LYS A 173 -19.20 -4.07 6.37
N ALA A 174 -18.03 -3.64 6.78
CA ALA A 174 -17.11 -2.91 5.92
C ALA A 174 -16.73 -3.73 4.68
N PHE A 175 -16.41 -5.01 4.85
CA PHE A 175 -16.08 -5.90 3.74
C PHE A 175 -17.23 -6.06 2.74
N VAL A 176 -18.46 -6.34 3.24
CA VAL A 176 -19.63 -6.53 2.37
C VAL A 176 -19.97 -5.25 1.60
N VAL A 177 -19.92 -4.08 2.26
CA VAL A 177 -20.21 -2.80 1.62
C VAL A 177 -19.18 -2.48 0.54
N ASN A 178 -17.89 -2.71 0.81
CA ASN A 178 -16.84 -2.54 -0.18
C ASN A 178 -17.06 -3.45 -1.40
N ARG A 179 -17.41 -4.74 -1.19
CA ARG A 179 -17.67 -5.69 -2.28
C ARG A 179 -18.85 -5.30 -3.15
N VAL A 180 -19.90 -4.73 -2.60
CA VAL A 180 -21.02 -4.20 -3.38
C VAL A 180 -20.56 -3.02 -4.25
N GLY A 181 -19.70 -2.14 -3.72
CA GLY A 181 -19.10 -1.05 -4.49
C GLY A 181 -18.16 -1.54 -5.60
N ASP A 182 -17.33 -2.56 -5.31
CA ASP A 182 -16.39 -3.16 -6.27
C ASP A 182 -17.12 -3.81 -7.45
N PHE A 183 -18.26 -4.49 -7.18
CA PHE A 183 -19.12 -5.03 -8.23
C PHE A 183 -19.69 -3.91 -9.13
N GLY A 184 -20.06 -2.76 -8.54
CA GLY A 184 -20.47 -1.58 -9.30
C GLY A 184 -19.37 -1.07 -10.24
N LEU A 185 -18.12 -1.06 -9.80
CA LEU A 185 -16.97 -0.66 -10.62
C LEU A 185 -16.71 -1.61 -11.80
N LEU A 186 -16.98 -2.91 -11.62
CA LEU A 186 -16.83 -3.92 -12.68
C LEU A 186 -17.95 -3.84 -13.76
N CYS A 187 -19.11 -3.26 -13.40
CA CYS A 187 -20.24 -3.14 -14.30
C CYS A 187 -20.20 -1.84 -15.15
N LEU A 188 -19.25 -0.95 -14.91
CA LEU A 188 -19.00 0.27 -15.67
C LEU A 188 -18.03 0.03 -16.84
#